data_890e13cc3d937a07a645f0e742934509
#
_entry.id   890e13cc3d937a07a645f0e742934509
#
_cell.length_a   1.000
_cell.length_b   1.000
_cell.length_c   1.000
_cell.angle_alpha   90.00
_cell.angle_beta   90.00
_cell.angle_gamma   90.00
#
_symmetry.space_group_name_H-M   'P 1'
#
loop_
_entity.id
_entity.type
_entity.pdbx_description
1 polymer ?
#
loop_
_entity_poly.entity_id
_entity_poly.type
_entity_poly.pdbx_seq_one_letter_code
_entity_poly.pdbx_strand_id
1 'polypeptide(L)'
;MRTTGPVADTFLERLDAEEAARFSPLAVRSSQTRGRLAPEEPCGLRSPFQRDRDRIAHCKAFRRLKHKTQVFVAPEGDHYRTRLTHTLEAVGISRTVARALRLNEDLTEAIGLGHDLGHPPFGHAGEAALDAALRERFDRSFRHNEHSLRVVDVLERDGRGLNLTHEVRDGILNHTGPVAPDSLEGRIVKLVDRVA
;
A
#
# COMPACT_ATOMS: atom_id res chain seq x y z
N MET A 1 -27.23 -4.29 14.30
CA MET A 1 -27.15 -4.67 12.89
C MET A 1 -27.58 -3.44 12.08
N ARG A 2 -26.64 -2.66 11.54
CA ARG A 2 -26.98 -1.51 10.68
C ARG A 2 -27.12 -2.05 9.26
N THR A 3 -28.29 -1.89 8.69
CA THR A 3 -28.54 -2.26 7.29
C THR A 3 -27.82 -1.28 6.38
N THR A 4 -26.92 -1.80 5.53
CA THR A 4 -26.41 -1.05 4.39
C THR A 4 -27.60 -0.52 3.57
N GLY A 5 -27.51 0.70 3.07
CA GLY A 5 -28.60 1.22 2.25
C GLY A 5 -28.71 0.47 0.91
N PRO A 6 -29.88 0.38 0.31
CA PRO A 6 -30.15 -0.43 -0.91
C PRO A 6 -29.21 -0.10 -2.09
N VAL A 7 -28.68 1.10 -2.17
CA VAL A 7 -27.71 1.51 -3.21
C VAL A 7 -26.33 0.85 -2.99
N ALA A 8 -25.89 0.73 -1.75
CA ALA A 8 -24.61 0.09 -1.43
C ALA A 8 -24.67 -1.42 -1.67
N ASP A 9 -25.77 -2.06 -1.32
CA ASP A 9 -25.97 -3.49 -1.54
C ASP A 9 -25.97 -3.83 -3.03
N THR A 10 -26.72 -3.08 -3.84
CA THR A 10 -26.74 -3.26 -5.31
C THR A 10 -25.36 -3.04 -5.94
N PHE A 11 -24.58 -2.06 -5.46
CA PHE A 11 -23.23 -1.83 -5.96
C PHE A 11 -22.31 -3.00 -5.64
N LEU A 12 -22.32 -3.50 -4.39
CA LEU A 12 -21.46 -4.60 -3.95
C LEU A 12 -21.79 -5.91 -4.64
N GLU A 13 -23.08 -6.21 -4.85
CA GLU A 13 -23.51 -7.40 -5.60
C GLU A 13 -23.02 -7.36 -7.05
N ARG A 14 -23.17 -6.21 -7.72
CA ARG A 14 -22.65 -6.02 -9.08
C ARG A 14 -21.15 -6.14 -9.15
N LEU A 15 -20.43 -5.51 -8.23
CA LEU A 15 -18.98 -5.57 -8.15
C LEU A 15 -18.49 -7.02 -7.98
N ASP A 16 -19.11 -7.79 -7.07
CA ASP A 16 -18.73 -9.18 -6.85
C ASP A 16 -18.95 -10.04 -8.11
N ALA A 17 -20.07 -9.83 -8.82
CA ALA A 17 -20.34 -10.53 -10.07
C ALA A 17 -19.33 -10.17 -11.18
N GLU A 18 -18.98 -8.89 -11.30
CA GLU A 18 -17.98 -8.41 -12.27
C GLU A 18 -16.59 -8.98 -11.96
N GLU A 19 -16.18 -8.96 -10.69
CA GLU A 19 -14.91 -9.53 -10.24
C GLU A 19 -14.86 -11.04 -10.44
N ALA A 20 -15.94 -11.77 -10.10
CA ALA A 20 -16.04 -13.21 -10.31
C ALA A 20 -15.93 -13.62 -11.78
N ALA A 21 -16.48 -12.81 -12.69
CA ALA A 21 -16.43 -13.09 -14.12
C ALA A 21 -15.06 -12.78 -14.76
N ARG A 22 -14.33 -11.80 -14.21
CA ARG A 22 -13.11 -11.25 -14.82
C ARG A 22 -11.82 -11.73 -14.19
N PHE A 23 -11.81 -11.95 -12.87
CA PHE A 23 -10.60 -12.27 -12.14
C PHE A 23 -10.22 -13.77 -12.23
N SER A 24 -8.93 -14.02 -12.09
CA SER A 24 -8.40 -15.35 -11.84
C SER A 24 -8.94 -15.90 -10.52
N PRO A 25 -9.12 -17.24 -10.40
CA PRO A 25 -9.45 -17.86 -9.11
C PRO A 25 -8.43 -17.59 -7.99
N LEU A 26 -7.23 -17.15 -8.34
CA LEU A 26 -6.15 -16.84 -7.39
C LEU A 26 -6.14 -15.35 -6.97
N ALA A 27 -6.98 -14.51 -7.58
CA ALA A 27 -7.08 -13.10 -7.25
C ALA A 27 -7.87 -12.90 -5.95
N VAL A 28 -7.52 -11.87 -5.19
CA VAL A 28 -8.33 -11.45 -4.05
C VAL A 28 -9.52 -10.61 -4.53
N ARG A 29 -10.75 -11.13 -4.37
CA ARG A 29 -11.95 -10.36 -4.65
C ARG A 29 -12.32 -9.44 -3.50
N SER A 30 -12.96 -8.32 -3.82
CA SER A 30 -13.39 -7.32 -2.84
C SER A 30 -14.34 -7.90 -1.77
N SER A 31 -15.19 -8.85 -2.15
CA SER A 31 -16.09 -9.57 -1.23
C SER A 31 -15.37 -10.53 -0.28
N GLN A 32 -14.14 -10.91 -0.59
CA GLN A 32 -13.32 -11.86 0.19
C GLN A 32 -12.33 -11.18 1.14
N THR A 33 -12.37 -9.85 1.26
CA THR A 33 -11.48 -9.15 2.19
C THR A 33 -11.69 -9.60 3.62
N ARG A 34 -10.58 -9.79 4.34
CA ARG A 34 -10.58 -10.06 5.80
C ARG A 34 -10.98 -8.82 6.63
N GLY A 35 -11.30 -7.72 5.95
CA GLY A 35 -11.83 -6.52 6.56
C GLY A 35 -10.77 -5.57 7.12
N ARG A 36 -11.20 -4.71 8.02
CA ARG A 36 -10.45 -3.60 8.59
C ARG A 36 -10.26 -3.79 10.08
N LEU A 37 -9.28 -3.09 10.69
CA LEU A 37 -9.09 -3.10 12.14
C LEU A 37 -10.32 -2.56 12.89
N ALA A 38 -10.87 -1.46 12.43
CA ALA A 38 -12.12 -0.91 12.94
C ALA A 38 -13.23 -1.11 11.91
N PRO A 39 -14.35 -1.75 12.28
CA PRO A 39 -15.50 -1.90 11.39
C PRO A 39 -16.03 -0.55 10.91
N GLU A 40 -16.39 -0.46 9.64
CA GLU A 40 -17.03 0.72 9.05
C GLU A 40 -18.00 0.31 7.94
N GLU A 41 -18.97 1.18 7.67
CA GLU A 41 -19.97 0.95 6.65
C GLU A 41 -19.33 0.86 5.25
N PRO A 42 -19.79 -0.08 4.41
CA PRO A 42 -19.39 -0.17 3.01
C PRO A 42 -19.68 1.12 2.25
N CYS A 43 -18.96 1.32 1.16
CA CYS A 43 -19.20 2.46 0.26
C CYS A 43 -20.08 2.01 -0.91
N GLY A 44 -21.11 2.78 -1.24
CA GLY A 44 -21.98 2.49 -2.37
C GLY A 44 -21.41 2.83 -3.76
N LEU A 45 -20.13 3.28 -3.82
CA LEU A 45 -19.50 3.74 -5.07
C LEU A 45 -18.09 3.20 -5.28
N ARG A 46 -17.47 2.62 -4.26
CA ARG A 46 -16.06 2.18 -4.30
C ARG A 46 -15.89 0.84 -3.61
N SER A 47 -15.05 -0.02 -4.19
CA SER A 47 -14.59 -1.23 -3.54
C SER A 47 -13.81 -0.92 -2.25
N PRO A 48 -13.63 -1.88 -1.34
CA PRO A 48 -12.77 -1.72 -0.17
C PRO A 48 -11.34 -1.27 -0.54
N PHE A 49 -10.78 -1.83 -1.61
CA PHE A 49 -9.41 -1.53 -2.05
C PHE A 49 -9.30 -0.17 -2.74
N GLN A 50 -10.32 0.27 -3.48
CA GLN A 50 -10.39 1.64 -4.01
C GLN A 50 -10.45 2.67 -2.88
N ARG A 51 -11.19 2.39 -1.80
CA ARG A 51 -11.19 3.27 -0.62
C ARG A 51 -9.81 3.35 0.04
N ASP A 52 -9.09 2.25 0.08
CA ASP A 52 -7.74 2.21 0.66
C ASP A 52 -6.75 2.98 -0.19
N ARG A 53 -6.77 2.79 -1.51
CA ARG A 53 -6.00 3.58 -2.46
C ARG A 53 -6.22 5.08 -2.25
N ASP A 54 -7.48 5.51 -2.19
CA ASP A 54 -7.82 6.92 -2.01
C ASP A 54 -7.33 7.44 -0.64
N ARG A 55 -7.45 6.66 0.43
CA ARG A 55 -6.92 7.02 1.76
C ARG A 55 -5.42 7.21 1.76
N ILE A 56 -4.68 6.33 1.09
CA ILE A 56 -3.23 6.41 0.95
C ILE A 56 -2.86 7.65 0.13
N ALA A 57 -3.44 7.82 -1.07
CA ALA A 57 -3.14 8.94 -1.95
C ALA A 57 -3.39 10.32 -1.31
N HIS A 58 -4.37 10.42 -0.40
CA HIS A 58 -4.70 11.66 0.30
C HIS A 58 -3.98 11.85 1.64
N CYS A 59 -3.19 10.89 2.12
CA CYS A 59 -2.50 11.01 3.40
C CYS A 59 -1.29 11.97 3.35
N LYS A 60 -0.86 12.45 4.51
CA LYS A 60 0.29 13.37 4.62
C LYS A 60 1.59 12.68 4.23
N ALA A 61 1.76 11.41 4.61
CA ALA A 61 2.96 10.63 4.32
C ALA A 61 3.17 10.45 2.81
N PHE A 62 2.11 10.20 2.03
CA PHE A 62 2.20 10.07 0.58
C PHE A 62 2.71 11.36 -0.07
N ARG A 63 2.17 12.52 0.32
CA ARG A 63 2.64 13.82 -0.18
C ARG A 63 4.10 14.10 0.15
N ARG A 64 4.61 13.57 1.28
CA ARG A 64 6.01 13.73 1.69
C ARG A 64 6.99 12.92 0.84
N LEU A 65 6.54 11.89 0.10
CA LEU A 65 7.41 11.11 -0.79
C LEU A 65 8.09 11.97 -1.85
N LYS A 66 7.47 13.06 -2.28
CA LYS A 66 8.07 13.99 -3.25
C LYS A 66 9.35 14.67 -2.74
N HIS A 67 9.53 14.76 -1.41
CA HIS A 67 10.68 15.38 -0.76
C HIS A 67 11.70 14.36 -0.25
N LYS A 68 11.52 13.09 -0.54
CA LYS A 68 12.46 12.02 -0.20
C LYS A 68 13.19 11.57 -1.46
N THR A 69 14.52 11.54 -1.41
CA THR A 69 15.36 11.03 -2.50
C THR A 69 15.27 9.50 -2.57
N GLN A 70 15.35 8.94 -3.78
CA GLN A 70 15.39 7.47 -3.93
C GLN A 70 16.78 6.93 -3.58
N VAL A 71 17.85 7.46 -4.20
CA VAL A 71 19.23 6.96 -4.03
C VAL A 71 20.24 8.10 -3.77
N PHE A 72 20.10 9.27 -4.40
CA PHE A 72 21.02 10.36 -4.27
C PHE A 72 20.44 11.58 -3.57
N VAL A 73 21.24 12.29 -2.77
CA VAL A 73 20.91 13.64 -2.32
C VAL A 73 20.87 14.52 -3.57
N ALA A 74 19.70 15.07 -3.88
CA ALA A 74 19.46 15.81 -5.11
C ALA A 74 20.45 16.98 -5.27
N PRO A 75 21.40 16.94 -6.23
CA PRO A 75 22.03 18.14 -6.71
C PRO A 75 21.03 18.91 -7.59
N GLU A 76 21.26 20.18 -7.80
CA GLU A 76 20.41 21.06 -8.60
C GLU A 76 20.18 20.49 -10.02
N GLY A 77 18.91 20.15 -10.36
CA GLY A 77 18.50 19.66 -11.69
C GLY A 77 17.19 18.87 -11.69
N ASP A 78 16.50 18.86 -12.85
CA ASP A 78 15.16 18.32 -13.03
C ASP A 78 15.10 16.79 -13.21
N HIS A 79 16.21 16.07 -13.26
CA HIS A 79 16.27 14.67 -13.67
C HIS A 79 16.34 13.66 -12.51
N TYR A 80 16.18 14.10 -11.27
CA TYR A 80 16.33 13.20 -10.13
C TYR A 80 15.03 12.51 -9.74
N ARG A 81 15.11 11.19 -9.62
CA ARG A 81 14.03 10.34 -9.21
C ARG A 81 13.73 10.54 -7.72
N THR A 82 12.53 11.03 -7.42
CA THR A 82 12.01 11.08 -6.05
C THR A 82 11.35 9.75 -5.69
N ARG A 83 11.13 9.49 -4.40
CA ARG A 83 10.34 8.32 -3.99
C ARG A 83 8.92 8.35 -4.52
N LEU A 84 8.35 9.52 -4.73
CA LEU A 84 7.02 9.62 -5.33
C LEU A 84 7.01 9.14 -6.78
N THR A 85 7.99 9.54 -7.59
CA THR A 85 8.07 9.09 -8.99
C THR A 85 8.35 7.60 -9.09
N HIS A 86 9.27 7.06 -8.25
CA HIS A 86 9.48 5.62 -8.13
C HIS A 86 8.19 4.86 -7.75
N THR A 87 7.47 5.33 -6.73
CA THR A 87 6.21 4.70 -6.31
C THR A 87 5.20 4.65 -7.46
N LEU A 88 5.05 5.74 -8.23
CA LEU A 88 4.12 5.78 -9.36
C LEU A 88 4.54 4.85 -10.50
N GLU A 89 5.84 4.74 -10.80
CA GLU A 89 6.37 3.82 -11.81
C GLU A 89 6.15 2.36 -11.38
N ALA A 90 6.50 2.02 -10.13
CA ALA A 90 6.28 0.68 -9.57
C ALA A 90 4.79 0.30 -9.59
N VAL A 91 3.89 1.23 -9.26
CA VAL A 91 2.44 1.03 -9.35
C VAL A 91 2.01 0.78 -10.81
N GLY A 92 2.50 1.57 -11.76
CA GLY A 92 2.16 1.41 -13.18
C GLY A 92 2.54 0.04 -13.72
N ILE A 93 3.76 -0.42 -13.41
CA ILE A 93 4.24 -1.75 -13.80
C ILE A 93 3.44 -2.84 -13.09
N SER A 94 3.25 -2.73 -11.77
CA SER A 94 2.52 -3.72 -10.96
C SER A 94 1.09 -3.90 -11.45
N ARG A 95 0.37 -2.82 -11.77
CA ARG A 95 -0.99 -2.89 -12.33
C ARG A 95 -1.02 -3.56 -13.70
N THR A 96 -0.02 -3.31 -14.56
CA THR A 96 0.08 -3.97 -15.87
C THR A 96 0.24 -5.47 -15.71
N VAL A 97 1.09 -5.93 -14.78
CA VAL A 97 1.27 -7.35 -14.48
C VAL A 97 -0.01 -7.94 -13.87
N ALA A 98 -0.63 -7.27 -12.88
CA ALA A 98 -1.87 -7.72 -12.26
C ALA A 98 -2.99 -7.90 -13.30
N ARG A 99 -3.15 -6.94 -14.22
CA ARG A 99 -4.13 -7.03 -15.32
C ARG A 99 -3.85 -8.22 -16.23
N ALA A 100 -2.60 -8.43 -16.62
CA ALA A 100 -2.21 -9.56 -17.50
C ALA A 100 -2.50 -10.92 -16.85
N LEU A 101 -2.37 -11.02 -15.52
CA LEU A 101 -2.65 -12.22 -14.74
C LEU A 101 -4.11 -12.31 -14.27
N ARG A 102 -4.97 -11.35 -14.62
CA ARG A 102 -6.37 -11.23 -14.16
C ARG A 102 -6.48 -11.17 -12.63
N LEU A 103 -5.56 -10.48 -11.97
CA LEU A 103 -5.58 -10.21 -10.54
C LEU A 103 -6.25 -8.86 -10.25
N ASN A 104 -6.43 -8.54 -8.97
CA ASN A 104 -7.09 -7.32 -8.53
C ASN A 104 -6.16 -6.10 -8.66
N GLU A 105 -6.39 -5.27 -9.69
CA GLU A 105 -5.60 -4.06 -9.93
C GLU A 105 -5.75 -3.03 -8.82
N ASP A 106 -6.95 -2.87 -8.24
CA ASP A 106 -7.20 -1.90 -7.17
C ASP A 106 -6.43 -2.26 -5.88
N LEU A 107 -6.37 -3.56 -5.54
CA LEU A 107 -5.56 -4.03 -4.43
C LEU A 107 -4.07 -3.83 -4.70
N THR A 108 -3.61 -4.19 -5.90
CA THR A 108 -2.21 -4.00 -6.32
C THR A 108 -1.81 -2.52 -6.24
N GLU A 109 -2.66 -1.62 -6.72
CA GLU A 109 -2.43 -0.18 -6.68
C GLU A 109 -2.37 0.35 -5.24
N ALA A 110 -3.29 -0.06 -4.38
CA ALA A 110 -3.31 0.37 -2.99
C ALA A 110 -2.04 -0.07 -2.24
N ILE A 111 -1.59 -1.32 -2.43
CA ILE A 111 -0.34 -1.81 -1.85
C ILE A 111 0.85 -1.01 -2.40
N GLY A 112 0.93 -0.85 -3.72
CA GLY A 112 2.01 -0.14 -4.39
C GLY A 112 2.13 1.33 -3.96
N LEU A 113 1.02 2.06 -3.77
CA LEU A 113 1.04 3.42 -3.26
C LEU A 113 1.49 3.50 -1.80
N GLY A 114 1.26 2.44 -1.02
CA GLY A 114 1.50 2.40 0.42
C GLY A 114 2.87 1.88 0.84
N HIS A 115 3.58 1.14 -0.02
CA HIS A 115 4.75 0.36 0.40
C HIS A 115 5.87 1.21 1.02
N ASP A 116 6.15 2.38 0.46
CA ASP A 116 7.30 3.24 0.81
C ASP A 116 6.99 4.41 1.75
N LEU A 117 5.76 4.50 2.31
CA LEU A 117 5.33 5.64 3.13
C LEU A 117 6.22 5.88 4.35
N GLY A 118 6.75 4.82 4.94
CA GLY A 118 7.60 4.84 6.14
C GLY A 118 9.09 4.98 5.85
N HIS A 119 9.51 5.09 4.61
CA HIS A 119 10.94 5.17 4.29
C HIS A 119 11.55 6.46 4.84
N PRO A 120 12.72 6.42 5.51
CA PRO A 120 13.40 7.61 6.02
C PRO A 120 14.01 8.43 4.87
N PRO A 121 14.46 9.68 5.14
CA PRO A 121 15.33 10.41 4.23
C PRO A 121 16.62 9.63 3.92
N PHE A 122 17.20 9.86 2.74
CA PHE A 122 18.44 9.23 2.27
C PHE A 122 18.35 7.73 1.97
N GLY A 123 17.16 7.22 1.71
CA GLY A 123 16.94 5.84 1.25
C GLY A 123 17.48 4.78 2.22
N HIS A 124 18.04 3.71 1.68
CA HIS A 124 18.58 2.62 2.49
C HIS A 124 19.78 3.03 3.36
N ALA A 125 20.57 4.02 2.96
CA ALA A 125 21.64 4.55 3.81
C ALA A 125 21.08 5.22 5.07
N GLY A 126 20.00 6.00 4.92
CA GLY A 126 19.28 6.58 6.05
C GLY A 126 18.61 5.54 6.93
N GLU A 127 18.07 4.48 6.35
CA GLU A 127 17.50 3.34 7.08
C GLU A 127 18.56 2.63 7.92
N ALA A 128 19.71 2.31 7.33
CA ALA A 128 20.81 1.66 8.04
C ALA A 128 21.36 2.52 9.18
N ALA A 129 21.54 3.83 8.96
CA ALA A 129 22.00 4.75 9.99
C ALA A 129 20.98 4.87 11.15
N LEU A 130 19.69 4.93 10.83
CA LEU A 130 18.62 5.01 11.83
C LEU A 130 18.50 3.70 12.62
N ASP A 131 18.60 2.54 11.94
CA ASP A 131 18.62 1.21 12.61
C ASP A 131 19.79 1.09 13.58
N ALA A 132 21.01 1.46 13.15
CA ALA A 132 22.20 1.43 13.99
C ALA A 132 22.04 2.33 15.24
N ALA A 133 21.58 3.57 15.06
CA ALA A 133 21.36 4.51 16.17
C ALA A 133 20.29 4.04 17.16
N LEU A 134 19.21 3.42 16.66
CA LEU A 134 18.15 2.89 17.51
C LEU A 134 18.59 1.65 18.29
N ARG A 135 19.38 0.76 17.67
CA ARG A 135 19.96 -0.40 18.37
C ARG A 135 20.88 0.04 19.49
N GLU A 136 21.80 0.96 19.17
CA GLU A 136 22.80 1.45 20.14
C GLU A 136 22.17 2.12 21.36
N ARG A 137 21.13 2.95 21.16
CA ARG A 137 20.59 3.80 22.24
C ARG A 137 19.37 3.24 22.93
N PHE A 138 18.58 2.40 22.25
CA PHE A 138 17.25 2.02 22.71
C PHE A 138 16.98 0.51 22.61
N ASP A 139 17.93 -0.28 22.16
CA ASP A 139 17.76 -1.72 21.86
C ASP A 139 16.55 -2.00 20.96
N ARG A 140 16.39 -1.15 19.94
CA ARG A 140 15.29 -1.22 18.96
C ARG A 140 15.84 -1.26 17.54
N SER A 141 15.14 -1.93 16.64
CA SER A 141 15.44 -1.94 15.21
C SER A 141 14.53 -0.98 14.44
N PHE A 142 14.99 -0.56 13.26
CA PHE A 142 14.20 0.18 12.31
C PHE A 142 14.17 -0.54 10.97
N ARG A 143 12.96 -0.74 10.45
CA ARG A 143 12.72 -1.22 9.09
C ARG A 143 11.64 -0.37 8.43
N HIS A 144 11.90 0.08 7.20
CA HIS A 144 10.98 0.99 6.52
C HIS A 144 9.60 0.38 6.27
N ASN A 145 9.51 -0.91 5.99
CA ASN A 145 8.25 -1.63 5.79
C ASN A 145 7.40 -1.70 7.07
N GLU A 146 8.01 -2.01 8.21
CA GLU A 146 7.35 -1.98 9.54
C GLU A 146 6.91 -0.55 9.87
N HIS A 147 7.75 0.43 9.53
CA HIS A 147 7.41 1.83 9.72
C HIS A 147 6.31 2.31 8.75
N SER A 148 6.28 1.81 7.51
CA SER A 148 5.17 2.06 6.57
C SER A 148 3.84 1.58 7.13
N LEU A 149 3.81 0.37 7.69
CA LEU A 149 2.63 -0.15 8.39
C LEU A 149 2.26 0.74 9.59
N ARG A 150 3.24 1.14 10.42
CA ARG A 150 3.00 2.04 11.54
C ARG A 150 2.43 3.40 11.11
N VAL A 151 2.90 3.95 10.00
CA VAL A 151 2.38 5.20 9.42
C VAL A 151 0.89 5.07 9.12
N VAL A 152 0.49 4.01 8.42
CA VAL A 152 -0.92 3.83 8.00
C VAL A 152 -1.83 3.37 9.13
N ASP A 153 -1.33 2.63 10.11
CA ASP A 153 -2.13 2.11 11.22
C ASP A 153 -2.28 3.10 12.37
N VAL A 154 -1.24 3.95 12.61
CA VAL A 154 -1.17 4.74 13.85
C VAL A 154 -0.93 6.21 13.59
N LEU A 155 0.03 6.60 12.74
CA LEU A 155 0.52 7.99 12.72
C LEU A 155 -0.35 8.95 11.90
N GLU A 156 -0.98 8.46 10.84
CA GLU A 156 -1.86 9.30 10.02
C GLU A 156 -3.16 9.67 10.75
N ARG A 157 -3.81 10.73 10.27
CA ARG A 157 -5.08 11.24 10.81
C ARG A 157 -5.03 11.53 12.33
N ASP A 158 -3.94 12.15 12.75
CA ASP A 158 -3.75 12.59 14.15
C ASP A 158 -3.86 11.41 15.15
N GLY A 159 -3.17 10.31 14.82
CA GLY A 159 -3.07 9.13 15.67
C GLY A 159 -4.15 8.06 15.46
N ARG A 160 -5.10 8.27 14.55
CA ARG A 160 -6.20 7.31 14.29
C ARG A 160 -5.91 6.30 13.19
N GLY A 161 -4.85 6.54 12.40
CA GLY A 161 -4.52 5.72 11.25
C GLY A 161 -5.49 5.83 10.08
N LEU A 162 -5.21 5.11 9.01
CA LEU A 162 -6.02 5.11 7.79
C LEU A 162 -7.12 4.05 7.81
N ASN A 163 -7.07 3.09 8.72
CA ASN A 163 -7.98 1.96 8.81
C ASN A 163 -8.09 1.19 7.48
N LEU A 164 -6.94 0.72 6.98
CA LEU A 164 -6.84 -0.04 5.74
C LEU A 164 -7.29 -1.49 5.92
N THR A 165 -7.63 -2.16 4.82
CA THR A 165 -7.94 -3.59 4.81
C THR A 165 -6.71 -4.42 5.15
N HIS A 166 -6.96 -5.65 5.61
CA HIS A 166 -5.90 -6.58 5.99
C HIS A 166 -4.93 -6.84 4.84
N GLU A 167 -5.45 -7.05 3.64
CA GLU A 167 -4.66 -7.38 2.44
C GLU A 167 -3.70 -6.25 2.03
N VAL A 168 -4.16 -5.00 2.13
CA VAL A 168 -3.30 -3.83 1.86
C VAL A 168 -2.23 -3.69 2.94
N ARG A 169 -2.58 -3.89 4.21
CA ARG A 169 -1.62 -3.84 5.33
C ARG A 169 -0.58 -4.95 5.25
N ASP A 170 -0.99 -6.18 4.92
CA ASP A 170 -0.10 -7.31 4.69
C ASP A 170 0.87 -7.03 3.53
N GLY A 171 0.34 -6.54 2.40
CA GLY A 171 1.15 -6.17 1.25
C GLY A 171 2.17 -5.07 1.57
N ILE A 172 1.79 -4.05 2.33
CA ILE A 172 2.70 -2.97 2.79
C ILE A 172 3.79 -3.55 3.71
N LEU A 173 3.44 -4.40 4.67
CA LEU A 173 4.41 -4.96 5.62
C LEU A 173 5.40 -5.89 4.92
N ASN A 174 4.93 -6.72 4.00
CA ASN A 174 5.69 -7.82 3.42
C ASN A 174 6.22 -7.55 2.01
N HIS A 175 6.16 -6.27 1.51
CA HIS A 175 6.72 -5.93 0.20
C HIS A 175 8.23 -6.15 0.14
N THR A 176 8.91 -6.16 1.29
CA THR A 176 10.35 -6.48 1.41
C THR A 176 10.59 -7.50 2.53
N GLY A 177 11.85 -7.92 2.73
CA GLY A 177 12.21 -8.91 3.75
C GLY A 177 11.89 -10.37 3.37
N PRO A 178 12.04 -11.32 4.31
CA PRO A 178 11.97 -12.76 4.04
C PRO A 178 10.54 -13.29 3.88
N VAL A 179 9.56 -12.63 4.50
CA VAL A 179 8.15 -13.06 4.44
C VAL A 179 7.52 -12.62 3.12
N ALA A 180 6.83 -13.53 2.46
CA ALA A 180 6.06 -13.19 1.27
C ALA A 180 4.68 -12.66 1.65
N PRO A 181 4.13 -11.65 0.93
CA PRO A 181 2.73 -11.28 1.08
C PRO A 181 1.79 -12.47 0.84
N ASP A 182 0.68 -12.50 1.57
CA ASP A 182 -0.33 -13.56 1.43
C ASP A 182 -0.94 -13.56 0.01
N SER A 183 -1.25 -12.38 -0.52
CA SER A 183 -1.86 -12.22 -1.85
C SER A 183 -0.84 -12.22 -2.98
N LEU A 184 -1.25 -12.67 -4.18
CA LEU A 184 -0.43 -12.56 -5.39
C LEU A 184 -0.22 -11.10 -5.79
N GLU A 185 -1.20 -10.24 -5.55
CA GLU A 185 -1.13 -8.80 -5.78
C GLU A 185 0.03 -8.18 -4.96
N GLY A 186 0.15 -8.54 -3.70
CA GLY A 186 1.26 -8.10 -2.85
C GLY A 186 2.61 -8.65 -3.32
N ARG A 187 2.65 -9.89 -3.79
CA ARG A 187 3.88 -10.51 -4.35
C ARG A 187 4.34 -9.83 -5.63
N ILE A 188 3.41 -9.37 -6.48
CA ILE A 188 3.73 -8.55 -7.65
C ILE A 188 4.44 -7.26 -7.21
N VAL A 189 3.86 -6.52 -6.26
CA VAL A 189 4.48 -5.29 -5.76
C VAL A 189 5.89 -5.56 -5.21
N LYS A 190 6.05 -6.62 -4.40
CA LYS A 190 7.37 -7.04 -3.87
C LYS A 190 8.40 -7.34 -4.96
N LEU A 191 7.98 -7.93 -6.07
CA LEU A 191 8.86 -8.22 -7.19
C LEU A 191 9.21 -6.95 -7.96
N VAL A 192 8.20 -6.14 -8.27
CA VAL A 192 8.32 -4.94 -9.10
C VAL A 192 9.14 -3.85 -8.41
N ASP A 193 8.99 -3.65 -7.11
CA ASP A 193 9.78 -2.70 -6.34
C ASP A 193 11.31 -2.89 -6.52
N ARG A 194 11.75 -4.12 -6.76
CA ARG A 194 13.17 -4.43 -7.01
C ARG A 194 13.63 -4.15 -8.45
N VAL A 195 12.71 -3.96 -9.37
CA VAL A 195 12.98 -3.84 -10.82
C VAL A 195 12.71 -2.42 -11.31
N ALA A 196 11.82 -1.72 -10.62
CA ALA A 196 11.50 -0.31 -10.87
C ALA A 196 12.55 0.60 -10.23
#